data_4bca1abfc4f449a659d8e524083dd66f
#
_entry.id   4bca1abfc4f449a659d8e524083dd66f
#
_cell.length_a   1.000
_cell.length_b   1.000
_cell.length_c   1.000
_cell.angle_alpha   90.00
_cell.angle_beta   90.00
_cell.angle_gamma   90.00
#
_symmetry.space_group_name_H-M   'P 1'
#
loop_
_entity.id
_entity.type
_entity.pdbx_description
1 polymer ?
#
loop_
_entity_poly.entity_id
_entity_poly.type
_entity_poly.pdbx_seq_one_letter_code
_entity_poly.pdbx_strand_id
1 'polypeptide(L)'
;MFTKLAKLLSPSRRKEEGFTLIELLIVVAIIAILAAIAIPQFSAYRKRGYNASALSDSRNIRTTQEAMFADFQDYGSSQQTSLTPPQNTGAEASSTVFLVGGDTTTTNLSISLSPSVTAASKVTTAVVAGRNRHTAYTVGAGHASGDQMYGADSNFTAVYRKGFSTTLATGDVLAAVPTSVDSSTSSDFTTANNWIPMQ
;
A
#
# COMPACT_ATOMS: atom_id res chain seq x y z
N MET A 1 36.28 71.63 -14.26
CA MET A 1 34.90 71.17 -13.87
C MET A 1 34.75 69.64 -14.00
N PHE A 2 35.81 68.87 -14.26
CA PHE A 2 35.78 67.40 -14.52
C PHE A 2 36.24 66.55 -13.36
N THR A 3 36.77 67.11 -12.31
CA THR A 3 37.36 66.37 -11.18
C THR A 3 36.34 65.85 -10.12
N LYS A 4 35.08 66.36 -10.15
CA LYS A 4 34.04 65.95 -9.19
C LYS A 4 33.25 64.72 -9.62
N LEU A 5 33.30 64.34 -10.90
CA LEU A 5 32.50 63.23 -11.42
C LEU A 5 33.17 61.86 -11.22
N ALA A 6 34.52 61.83 -11.10
CA ALA A 6 35.29 60.62 -10.88
C ALA A 6 35.12 59.99 -9.48
N LYS A 7 34.66 60.80 -8.50
CA LYS A 7 34.50 60.38 -7.11
C LYS A 7 33.14 59.63 -6.84
N LEU A 8 32.18 59.77 -7.78
CA LEU A 8 30.87 59.13 -7.69
C LEU A 8 30.82 57.73 -8.29
N LEU A 9 31.85 57.33 -9.00
CA LEU A 9 31.92 56.03 -9.68
C LEU A 9 32.90 55.04 -9.01
N SER A 10 33.36 55.33 -7.80
CA SER A 10 34.14 54.33 -7.04
C SER A 10 33.19 53.23 -6.60
N PRO A 11 33.30 52.00 -7.15
CA PRO A 11 32.53 50.92 -6.62
C PRO A 11 32.96 50.69 -5.18
N SER A 12 32.00 50.86 -4.25
CA SER A 12 32.20 50.47 -2.87
C SER A 12 32.59 48.94 -2.88
N ARG A 13 33.86 48.66 -2.68
CA ARG A 13 34.32 47.28 -2.43
C ARG A 13 33.68 46.85 -1.12
N ARG A 14 32.55 46.19 -1.22
CA ARG A 14 32.05 45.40 -0.11
C ARG A 14 33.16 44.38 0.20
N LYS A 15 33.68 44.41 1.42
CA LYS A 15 34.58 43.36 1.91
C LYS A 15 33.76 42.09 1.83
N GLU A 16 34.05 41.23 0.88
CA GLU A 16 33.54 39.87 0.86
C GLU A 16 34.27 39.12 1.98
N GLU A 17 33.64 39.03 3.12
CA GLU A 17 34.09 38.21 4.20
C GLU A 17 33.87 36.76 3.81
N GLY A 18 34.92 36.07 3.42
CA GLY A 18 34.89 34.65 3.06
C GLY A 18 34.72 33.78 4.30
N PHE A 19 34.00 32.68 4.18
CA PHE A 19 33.88 31.68 5.23
C PHE A 19 35.22 31.03 5.54
N THR A 20 35.48 30.80 6.82
CA THR A 20 36.67 30.03 7.24
C THR A 20 36.45 28.54 7.00
N LEU A 21 37.51 27.82 6.70
CA LEU A 21 37.48 26.37 6.51
C LEU A 21 36.92 25.63 7.74
N ILE A 22 37.22 26.13 8.95
CA ILE A 22 36.72 25.54 10.19
C ILE A 22 35.23 25.74 10.40
N GLU A 23 34.65 26.87 10.00
CA GLU A 23 33.21 27.11 10.06
C GLU A 23 32.43 26.12 9.17
N LEU A 24 32.95 25.89 7.93
CA LEU A 24 32.37 24.94 7.05
C LEU A 24 32.47 23.50 7.60
N LEU A 25 33.61 23.15 8.18
CA LEU A 25 33.87 21.82 8.72
C LEU A 25 32.94 21.49 9.90
N ILE A 26 32.72 22.45 10.81
CA ILE A 26 31.82 22.27 11.95
C ILE A 26 30.40 22.08 11.48
N VAL A 27 29.92 22.88 10.52
CA VAL A 27 28.56 22.77 9.98
C VAL A 27 28.32 21.40 9.33
N VAL A 28 29.26 20.94 8.50
CA VAL A 28 29.15 19.62 7.86
C VAL A 28 29.17 18.49 8.91
N ALA A 29 29.98 18.60 9.96
CA ALA A 29 30.02 17.62 11.04
C ALA A 29 28.67 17.53 11.77
N ILE A 30 28.05 18.68 12.07
CA ILE A 30 26.72 18.70 12.73
C ILE A 30 25.65 18.10 11.82
N ILE A 31 25.63 18.48 10.52
CA ILE A 31 24.68 17.91 9.55
C ILE A 31 24.86 16.40 9.43
N ALA A 32 26.08 15.88 9.40
CA ALA A 32 26.35 14.45 9.32
C ALA A 32 25.78 13.69 10.52
N ILE A 33 25.93 14.23 11.75
CA ILE A 33 25.38 13.63 12.96
C ILE A 33 23.84 13.61 12.90
N LEU A 34 23.22 14.72 12.53
CA LEU A 34 21.77 14.82 12.41
C LEU A 34 21.22 13.89 11.32
N ALA A 35 21.89 13.81 10.18
CA ALA A 35 21.50 12.94 9.07
C ALA A 35 21.59 11.45 9.45
N ALA A 36 22.59 11.06 10.22
CA ALA A 36 22.76 9.68 10.69
C ALA A 36 21.55 9.18 11.51
N ILE A 37 20.89 10.06 12.25
CA ILE A 37 19.68 9.74 13.02
C ILE A 37 18.43 9.90 12.17
N ALA A 38 18.36 10.94 11.32
CA ALA A 38 17.16 11.28 10.56
C ALA A 38 16.84 10.29 9.45
N ILE A 39 17.83 9.78 8.72
CA ILE A 39 17.63 8.89 7.57
C ILE A 39 16.91 7.59 7.95
N PRO A 40 17.36 6.81 8.96
CA PRO A 40 16.66 5.58 9.34
C PRO A 40 15.26 5.83 9.88
N GLN A 41 15.06 6.91 10.62
CA GLN A 41 13.73 7.28 11.13
C GLN A 41 12.77 7.63 9.97
N PHE A 42 13.21 8.41 9.00
CA PHE A 42 12.43 8.75 7.83
C PHE A 42 12.03 7.51 7.01
N SER A 43 12.95 6.56 6.83
CA SER A 43 12.65 5.28 6.19
C SER A 43 11.55 4.49 6.91
N ALA A 44 11.61 4.44 8.26
CA ALA A 44 10.59 3.79 9.07
C ALA A 44 9.20 4.46 8.94
N TYR A 45 9.16 5.80 8.92
CA TYR A 45 7.91 6.54 8.71
C TYR A 45 7.30 6.29 7.33
N ARG A 46 8.12 6.26 6.28
CA ARG A 46 7.64 5.94 4.93
C ARG A 46 7.03 4.56 4.86
N LYS A 47 7.67 3.54 5.44
CA LYS A 47 7.11 2.18 5.50
C LYS A 47 5.75 2.13 6.21
N ARG A 48 5.61 2.85 7.33
CA ARG A 48 4.31 2.95 8.02
C ARG A 48 3.23 3.57 7.12
N GLY A 49 3.56 4.61 6.35
CA GLY A 49 2.65 5.21 5.38
C GLY A 49 2.21 4.22 4.30
N TYR A 50 3.14 3.46 3.73
CA TYR A 50 2.83 2.42 2.74
C TYR A 50 1.94 1.30 3.32
N ASN A 51 2.23 0.87 4.54
CA ASN A 51 1.41 -0.12 5.23
C ASN A 51 -0.01 0.42 5.52
N ALA A 52 -0.13 1.70 5.88
CA ALA A 52 -1.44 2.32 6.10
C ALA A 52 -2.30 2.37 4.82
N SER A 53 -1.70 2.63 3.66
CA SER A 53 -2.40 2.56 2.36
C SER A 53 -2.92 1.16 2.09
N ALA A 54 -2.10 0.12 2.26
CA ALA A 54 -2.51 -1.27 2.09
C ALA A 54 -3.64 -1.69 3.07
N LEU A 55 -3.56 -1.22 4.32
CA LEU A 55 -4.61 -1.46 5.31
C LEU A 55 -5.94 -0.79 4.91
N SER A 56 -5.88 0.45 4.43
CA SER A 56 -7.06 1.18 3.95
C SER A 56 -7.71 0.44 2.77
N ASP A 57 -6.91 0.00 1.81
CA ASP A 57 -7.41 -0.71 0.64
C ASP A 57 -7.99 -2.08 1.00
N SER A 58 -7.38 -2.81 1.94
CA SER A 58 -7.95 -4.07 2.45
C SER A 58 -9.35 -3.87 3.06
N ARG A 59 -9.56 -2.77 3.81
CA ARG A 59 -10.88 -2.43 4.36
C ARG A 59 -11.87 -2.00 3.28
N ASN A 60 -11.42 -1.24 2.29
CA ASN A 60 -12.27 -0.83 1.16
C ASN A 60 -12.76 -2.05 0.37
N ILE A 61 -11.85 -3.00 0.08
CA ILE A 61 -12.23 -4.25 -0.60
C ILE A 61 -13.26 -5.02 0.21
N ARG A 62 -13.06 -5.15 1.52
CA ARG A 62 -14.02 -5.79 2.41
C ARG A 62 -15.40 -5.12 2.33
N THR A 63 -15.47 -3.80 2.48
CA THR A 63 -16.74 -3.06 2.39
C THR A 63 -17.43 -3.29 1.04
N THR A 64 -16.66 -3.34 -0.03
CA THR A 64 -17.17 -3.59 -1.38
C THR A 64 -17.67 -5.02 -1.54
N GLN A 65 -17.03 -6.01 -0.93
CA GLN A 65 -17.49 -7.39 -0.88
C GLN A 65 -18.86 -7.51 -0.20
N GLU A 66 -19.03 -6.87 0.95
CA GLU A 66 -20.29 -6.86 1.68
C GLU A 66 -21.41 -6.14 0.89
N ALA A 67 -21.08 -5.04 0.20
CA ALA A 67 -22.02 -4.37 -0.68
C ALA A 67 -22.41 -5.26 -1.87
N MET A 68 -21.46 -5.95 -2.47
CA MET A 68 -21.71 -6.89 -3.56
C MET A 68 -22.62 -8.04 -3.11
N PHE A 69 -22.39 -8.57 -1.92
CA PHE A 69 -23.26 -9.60 -1.36
C PHE A 69 -24.68 -9.10 -1.04
N ALA A 70 -24.80 -7.87 -0.56
CA ALA A 70 -26.12 -7.27 -0.29
C ALA A 70 -26.95 -7.11 -1.57
N ASP A 71 -26.32 -6.71 -2.67
CA ASP A 71 -27.00 -6.46 -3.94
C ASP A 71 -27.26 -7.75 -4.76
N PHE A 72 -26.30 -8.66 -4.77
CA PHE A 72 -26.27 -9.80 -5.69
C PHE A 72 -26.32 -11.17 -4.98
N GLN A 73 -26.23 -11.20 -3.64
CA GLN A 73 -26.13 -12.43 -2.84
C GLN A 73 -24.93 -13.29 -3.29
N ASP A 74 -23.83 -12.63 -3.65
CA ASP A 74 -22.65 -13.26 -4.21
C ASP A 74 -21.42 -12.43 -3.89
N TYR A 75 -20.33 -13.06 -3.45
CA TYR A 75 -19.05 -12.40 -3.24
C TYR A 75 -18.22 -12.38 -4.53
N GLY A 76 -17.29 -11.45 -4.63
CA GLY A 76 -16.44 -11.31 -5.81
C GLY A 76 -15.06 -11.94 -5.64
N SER A 77 -14.68 -12.79 -6.60
CA SER A 77 -13.30 -13.22 -6.74
C SER A 77 -12.49 -12.21 -7.55
N SER A 78 -11.25 -11.99 -7.17
CA SER A 78 -10.32 -11.29 -8.04
C SER A 78 -9.81 -12.24 -9.12
N GLN A 79 -10.01 -11.90 -10.40
CA GLN A 79 -9.37 -12.66 -11.47
C GLN A 79 -7.89 -12.34 -11.50
N GLN A 80 -7.06 -13.36 -11.50
CA GLN A 80 -5.60 -13.27 -11.42
C GLN A 80 -4.98 -12.45 -12.58
N THR A 81 -5.64 -12.40 -13.72
CA THR A 81 -5.21 -11.65 -14.91
C THR A 81 -5.43 -10.14 -14.82
N SER A 82 -6.29 -9.68 -13.92
CA SER A 82 -6.64 -8.24 -13.75
C SER A 82 -5.88 -7.58 -12.62
N LEU A 83 -5.16 -8.34 -11.79
CA LEU A 83 -4.43 -7.84 -10.63
C LEU A 83 -3.00 -7.41 -10.93
N THR A 84 -2.65 -7.21 -12.19
CA THR A 84 -1.37 -6.63 -12.51
C THR A 84 -1.46 -5.11 -12.35
N PRO A 85 -1.08 -4.53 -11.20
CA PRO A 85 -0.71 -3.14 -11.24
C PRO A 85 0.45 -3.05 -12.23
N PRO A 86 0.50 -2.05 -13.10
CA PRO A 86 1.69 -1.83 -13.88
C PRO A 86 2.84 -1.72 -12.90
N GLN A 87 3.72 -2.70 -12.91
CA GLN A 87 4.94 -2.73 -12.12
C GLN A 87 5.63 -1.41 -12.35
N ASN A 88 5.69 -0.64 -11.33
CA ASN A 88 6.33 0.62 -11.16
C ASN A 88 7.49 0.92 -12.13
N THR A 89 7.18 1.48 -13.27
CA THR A 89 8.12 2.21 -14.10
C THR A 89 7.97 3.71 -13.83
N GLY A 90 7.98 4.10 -12.55
CA GLY A 90 8.03 5.50 -12.14
C GLY A 90 6.73 6.32 -12.30
N ALA A 91 5.66 5.75 -12.82
CA ALA A 91 4.35 6.39 -12.86
C ALA A 91 3.49 5.84 -11.70
N GLU A 92 2.96 6.73 -10.87
CA GLU A 92 2.00 6.42 -9.81
C GLU A 92 0.66 6.00 -10.44
N ALA A 93 0.60 4.79 -10.98
CA ALA A 93 -0.63 4.25 -11.55
C ALA A 93 -1.51 3.69 -10.41
N SER A 94 -2.70 4.23 -10.29
CA SER A 94 -3.80 3.60 -9.55
C SER A 94 -4.16 2.30 -10.25
N SER A 95 -4.12 1.18 -9.54
CA SER A 95 -4.59 -0.10 -10.06
C SER A 95 -6.05 -0.33 -9.67
N THR A 96 -6.76 -1.08 -10.50
CA THR A 96 -8.16 -1.43 -10.26
C THR A 96 -8.25 -2.93 -10.10
N VAL A 97 -8.91 -3.39 -9.05
CA VAL A 97 -9.26 -4.80 -8.86
C VAL A 97 -10.71 -4.97 -9.33
N PHE A 98 -10.94 -5.98 -10.15
CA PHE A 98 -12.29 -6.39 -10.52
C PHE A 98 -12.72 -7.57 -9.65
N LEU A 99 -13.83 -7.42 -8.97
CA LEU A 99 -14.50 -8.50 -8.25
C LEU A 99 -15.54 -9.11 -9.17
N VAL A 100 -15.41 -10.39 -9.44
CA VAL A 100 -16.29 -11.13 -10.36
C VAL A 100 -17.10 -12.14 -9.58
N GLY A 101 -18.42 -12.05 -9.67
CA GLY A 101 -19.34 -12.99 -9.03
C GLY A 101 -19.33 -14.38 -9.67
N GLY A 102 -19.88 -15.38 -8.95
CA GLY A 102 -19.90 -16.79 -9.37
C GLY A 102 -20.93 -17.13 -10.43
N ASP A 103 -21.94 -16.28 -10.64
CA ASP A 103 -22.92 -16.47 -11.70
C ASP A 103 -22.39 -15.88 -13.02
N THR A 104 -22.60 -16.57 -14.14
CA THR A 104 -22.10 -16.20 -15.47
C THR A 104 -22.63 -14.89 -16.03
N THR A 105 -23.58 -14.26 -15.38
CA THR A 105 -24.07 -12.92 -15.68
C THR A 105 -23.25 -11.85 -14.95
N THR A 106 -22.04 -11.66 -15.39
CA THR A 106 -21.22 -10.43 -15.38
C THR A 106 -21.50 -9.39 -14.30
N THR A 107 -21.48 -9.77 -13.04
CA THR A 107 -21.46 -8.80 -11.96
C THR A 107 -20.00 -8.47 -11.65
N ASN A 108 -19.47 -7.47 -12.33
CA ASN A 108 -18.10 -7.01 -12.12
C ASN A 108 -18.14 -5.69 -11.36
N LEU A 109 -17.54 -5.67 -10.19
CA LEU A 109 -17.35 -4.45 -9.41
C LEU A 109 -15.87 -4.06 -9.42
N SER A 110 -15.59 -2.82 -9.82
CA SER A 110 -14.23 -2.31 -9.85
C SER A 110 -13.90 -1.55 -8.57
N ILE A 111 -12.74 -1.81 -8.02
CA ILE A 111 -12.21 -1.12 -6.82
C ILE A 111 -10.90 -0.48 -7.20
N SER A 112 -10.80 0.84 -7.00
CA SER A 112 -9.52 1.55 -7.14
C SER A 112 -8.65 1.28 -5.93
N LEU A 113 -7.39 0.89 -6.17
CA LEU A 113 -6.37 0.72 -5.15
C LEU A 113 -5.44 1.92 -5.09
N SER A 114 -4.84 2.13 -3.94
CA SER A 114 -3.75 3.10 -3.78
C SER A 114 -2.55 2.74 -4.68
N PRO A 115 -1.75 3.73 -5.10
CA PRO A 115 -0.56 3.47 -5.93
C PRO A 115 0.36 2.42 -5.30
N SER A 116 0.84 1.48 -6.11
CA SER A 116 1.73 0.38 -5.69
C SER A 116 1.16 -0.57 -4.63
N VAL A 117 -0.15 -0.55 -4.39
CA VAL A 117 -0.84 -1.57 -3.60
C VAL A 117 -1.29 -2.70 -4.51
N THR A 118 -0.99 -3.92 -4.10
CA THR A 118 -1.49 -5.16 -4.74
C THR A 118 -2.51 -5.80 -3.81
N ALA A 119 -3.63 -6.25 -4.36
CA ALA A 119 -4.67 -6.90 -3.58
C ALA A 119 -5.17 -8.17 -4.27
N ALA A 120 -5.71 -9.08 -3.48
CA ALA A 120 -6.30 -10.32 -3.96
C ALA A 120 -7.55 -10.67 -3.16
N SER A 121 -8.53 -11.28 -3.83
CA SER A 121 -9.71 -11.87 -3.20
C SER A 121 -9.87 -13.31 -3.67
N LYS A 122 -9.93 -14.24 -2.73
CA LYS A 122 -10.27 -15.64 -2.96
C LYS A 122 -11.68 -15.89 -2.41
N VAL A 123 -12.41 -16.77 -3.04
CA VAL A 123 -13.79 -17.09 -2.69
C VAL A 123 -14.00 -18.58 -2.59
N THR A 124 -14.99 -18.99 -1.80
CA THR A 124 -15.52 -20.34 -1.77
C THR A 124 -16.79 -20.38 -2.61
N THR A 125 -16.87 -21.32 -3.53
CA THR A 125 -18.04 -21.51 -4.38
C THR A 125 -18.93 -22.63 -3.83
N ALA A 126 -20.21 -22.35 -3.69
CA ALA A 126 -21.25 -23.34 -3.38
C ALA A 126 -22.37 -23.30 -4.40
N VAL A 127 -23.07 -24.41 -4.60
CA VAL A 127 -24.26 -24.46 -5.43
C VAL A 127 -25.47 -24.13 -4.57
N VAL A 128 -26.04 -22.94 -4.76
CA VAL A 128 -27.23 -22.47 -4.04
C VAL A 128 -28.37 -22.30 -5.05
N ALA A 129 -29.47 -23.03 -4.84
CA ALA A 129 -30.61 -23.00 -5.74
C ALA A 129 -30.27 -23.28 -7.22
N GLY A 130 -29.33 -24.21 -7.47
CA GLY A 130 -28.89 -24.58 -8.82
C GLY A 130 -27.93 -23.60 -9.49
N ARG A 131 -27.47 -22.57 -8.80
CA ARG A 131 -26.51 -21.59 -9.29
C ARG A 131 -25.20 -21.64 -8.49
N ASN A 132 -24.08 -21.47 -9.18
CA ASN A 132 -22.79 -21.29 -8.52
C ASN A 132 -22.74 -19.91 -7.88
N ARG A 133 -22.58 -19.87 -6.55
CA ARG A 133 -22.44 -18.62 -5.78
C ARG A 133 -21.20 -18.68 -4.93
N HIS A 134 -20.58 -17.54 -4.74
CA HIS A 134 -19.49 -17.37 -3.80
C HIS A 134 -20.07 -17.03 -2.43
N THR A 135 -19.96 -17.95 -1.50
CA THR A 135 -20.61 -17.87 -0.17
C THR A 135 -19.69 -17.34 0.92
N ALA A 136 -18.39 -17.35 0.68
CA ALA A 136 -17.39 -16.79 1.58
C ALA A 136 -16.22 -16.20 0.79
N TYR A 137 -15.49 -15.27 1.40
CA TYR A 137 -14.29 -14.68 0.81
C TYR A 137 -13.16 -14.51 1.83
N THR A 138 -11.95 -14.50 1.30
CA THR A 138 -10.76 -13.96 1.96
C THR A 138 -10.14 -12.88 1.07
N VAL A 139 -9.82 -11.74 1.64
CA VAL A 139 -9.15 -10.66 0.94
C VAL A 139 -7.80 -10.37 1.56
N GLY A 140 -6.88 -9.89 0.75
CA GLY A 140 -5.60 -9.41 1.22
C GLY A 140 -5.09 -8.26 0.37
N ALA A 141 -4.34 -7.36 0.99
CA ALA A 141 -3.68 -6.25 0.33
C ALA A 141 -2.29 -6.00 0.93
N GLY A 142 -1.34 -5.61 0.08
CA GLY A 142 0.01 -5.27 0.47
C GLY A 142 0.60 -4.21 -0.44
N HIS A 143 1.42 -3.32 0.10
CA HIS A 143 2.11 -2.30 -0.67
C HIS A 143 3.51 -2.78 -1.06
N ALA A 144 3.93 -2.59 -2.32
CA ALA A 144 5.22 -3.08 -2.84
C ALA A 144 6.45 -2.59 -2.04
N SER A 145 6.39 -1.39 -1.48
CA SER A 145 7.47 -0.82 -0.64
C SER A 145 7.17 -0.89 0.87
N GLY A 146 6.11 -1.59 1.26
CA GLY A 146 5.79 -1.87 2.66
C GLY A 146 6.58 -3.05 3.21
N ASP A 147 6.23 -3.48 4.39
CA ASP A 147 6.74 -4.69 5.05
C ASP A 147 5.62 -5.52 5.70
N GLN A 148 4.36 -5.12 5.48
CA GLN A 148 3.19 -5.82 6.00
C GLN A 148 2.10 -5.95 4.93
N MET A 149 1.45 -7.11 4.94
CA MET A 149 0.20 -7.37 4.25
C MET A 149 -0.95 -7.39 5.27
N TYR A 150 -2.13 -7.01 4.81
CA TYR A 150 -3.35 -7.01 5.61
C TYR A 150 -4.39 -7.90 4.94
N GLY A 151 -5.14 -8.62 5.75
CA GLY A 151 -6.18 -9.52 5.26
C GLY A 151 -7.43 -9.47 6.12
N ALA A 152 -8.56 -9.83 5.52
CA ALA A 152 -9.84 -9.99 6.18
C ALA A 152 -10.62 -11.15 5.54
N ASP A 153 -11.50 -11.77 6.31
CA ASP A 153 -12.42 -12.79 5.81
C ASP A 153 -13.88 -12.38 6.01
N SER A 154 -14.79 -13.12 5.36
CA SER A 154 -16.24 -12.89 5.46
C SER A 154 -16.81 -13.24 6.82
N ASN A 155 -16.20 -14.16 7.55
CA ASN A 155 -16.77 -14.76 8.74
C ASN A 155 -16.43 -13.98 10.03
N PHE A 156 -15.36 -13.16 9.99
CA PHE A 156 -14.85 -12.44 11.16
C PHE A 156 -14.64 -10.95 10.87
N THR A 157 -14.93 -10.12 11.87
CA THR A 157 -14.73 -8.67 11.75
C THR A 157 -13.29 -8.23 11.89
N ALA A 158 -12.42 -9.11 12.39
CA ALA A 158 -11.02 -8.81 12.60
C ALA A 158 -10.27 -8.58 11.28
N VAL A 159 -9.30 -7.68 11.31
CA VAL A 159 -8.31 -7.53 10.26
C VAL A 159 -7.03 -8.21 10.73
N TYR A 160 -6.40 -8.96 9.86
CA TYR A 160 -5.17 -9.69 10.13
C TYR A 160 -4.00 -9.02 9.44
N ARG A 161 -2.81 -9.14 10.01
CA ARG A 161 -1.56 -8.67 9.40
C ARG A 161 -0.55 -9.80 9.30
N LYS A 162 0.29 -9.73 8.27
CA LYS A 162 1.42 -10.64 8.05
C LYS A 162 2.62 -9.85 7.58
N GLY A 163 3.76 -10.00 8.28
CA GLY A 163 5.03 -9.41 7.87
C GLY A 163 5.63 -10.14 6.65
N PHE A 164 6.34 -9.41 5.80
CA PHE A 164 7.16 -9.96 4.73
C PHE A 164 8.50 -9.23 4.66
N SER A 165 9.53 -9.91 4.16
CA SER A 165 10.90 -9.38 4.15
C SER A 165 11.41 -8.97 2.77
N THR A 166 10.67 -9.27 1.72
CA THR A 166 11.03 -8.98 0.32
C THR A 166 10.02 -8.02 -0.31
N THR A 167 10.42 -7.33 -1.38
CA THR A 167 9.48 -6.51 -2.17
C THR A 167 8.35 -7.40 -2.69
N LEU A 168 7.10 -7.02 -2.43
CA LEU A 168 5.94 -7.75 -2.92
C LEU A 168 5.87 -7.65 -4.44
N ALA A 169 5.91 -8.81 -5.10
CA ALA A 169 5.59 -8.93 -6.52
C ALA A 169 4.09 -9.16 -6.71
N THR A 170 3.64 -8.98 -7.95
CA THR A 170 2.28 -9.36 -8.37
C THR A 170 2.10 -10.86 -8.15
N GLY A 171 1.09 -11.25 -7.42
CA GLY A 171 0.85 -12.65 -7.09
C GLY A 171 1.32 -13.07 -5.70
N ASP A 172 2.27 -12.39 -5.07
CA ASP A 172 2.69 -12.70 -3.71
C ASP A 172 1.55 -12.57 -2.71
N VAL A 173 0.72 -11.53 -2.87
CA VAL A 173 -0.48 -11.34 -2.06
C VAL A 173 -1.48 -12.46 -2.30
N LEU A 174 -1.71 -12.84 -3.56
CA LEU A 174 -2.60 -13.95 -3.90
C LEU A 174 -2.10 -15.28 -3.32
N ALA A 175 -0.80 -15.53 -3.35
CA ALA A 175 -0.20 -16.73 -2.77
C ALA A 175 -0.27 -16.74 -1.22
N ALA A 176 -0.13 -15.56 -0.60
CA ALA A 176 -0.14 -15.41 0.85
C ALA A 176 -1.52 -15.43 1.48
N VAL A 177 -2.56 -14.99 0.73
CA VAL A 177 -3.96 -15.01 1.20
C VAL A 177 -4.43 -16.47 1.27
N PRO A 178 -4.97 -16.93 2.41
CA PRO A 178 -5.50 -18.28 2.53
C PRO A 178 -6.68 -18.49 1.60
N THR A 179 -6.97 -19.75 1.28
CA THR A 179 -8.20 -20.12 0.57
C THR A 179 -9.37 -19.86 1.50
N SER A 180 -10.41 -19.21 1.00
CA SER A 180 -11.64 -18.98 1.76
C SER A 180 -12.31 -20.30 2.08
N VAL A 181 -12.79 -20.47 3.31
CA VAL A 181 -13.62 -21.58 3.76
C VAL A 181 -14.88 -21.02 4.38
N ASP A 182 -16.01 -21.54 4.00
CA ASP A 182 -17.31 -21.19 4.59
C ASP A 182 -17.44 -21.85 5.98
N SER A 183 -16.77 -21.25 6.97
CA SER A 183 -16.76 -21.72 8.35
C SER A 183 -17.01 -20.59 9.31
N SER A 184 -18.10 -20.69 10.05
CA SER A 184 -18.45 -19.71 11.08
C SER A 184 -17.64 -19.87 12.41
N THR A 185 -16.81 -20.91 12.50
CA THR A 185 -16.18 -21.29 13.77
C THR A 185 -14.69 -20.92 13.85
N SER A 186 -14.02 -20.69 12.73
CA SER A 186 -12.60 -20.33 12.69
C SER A 186 -12.27 -19.41 11.53
N SER A 187 -11.41 -18.40 11.78
CA SER A 187 -10.89 -17.56 10.72
C SER A 187 -9.96 -18.35 9.80
N ASP A 188 -10.02 -18.04 8.51
CA ASP A 188 -9.09 -18.57 7.51
C ASP A 188 -7.66 -18.04 7.71
N PHE A 189 -7.52 -16.90 8.38
CA PHE A 189 -6.24 -16.32 8.75
C PHE A 189 -5.76 -16.85 10.09
N THR A 190 -4.80 -17.76 10.06
CA THR A 190 -4.28 -18.44 11.26
C THR A 190 -2.84 -18.05 11.58
N THR A 191 -2.46 -18.18 12.85
CA THR A 191 -1.07 -18.01 13.29
C THR A 191 -0.13 -19.05 12.69
N ALA A 192 -0.63 -20.24 12.32
CA ALA A 192 0.15 -21.24 11.59
C ALA A 192 0.66 -20.74 10.24
N ASN A 193 -0.07 -19.81 9.61
CA ASN A 193 0.31 -19.13 8.36
C ASN A 193 0.95 -17.77 8.60
N ASN A 194 1.40 -17.48 9.83
CA ASN A 194 2.01 -16.20 10.26
C ASN A 194 1.08 -14.99 10.14
N TRP A 195 -0.22 -15.19 10.17
CA TRP A 195 -1.19 -14.10 10.26
C TRP A 195 -1.51 -13.80 11.72
N ILE A 196 -1.51 -12.53 12.08
CA ILE A 196 -1.73 -12.04 13.44
C ILE A 196 -2.94 -11.11 13.43
N PRO A 197 -3.97 -11.35 14.27
CA PRO A 197 -5.11 -10.45 14.38
C PRO A 197 -4.66 -9.07 14.87
N MET A 198 -5.24 -8.03 14.31
CA MET A 198 -5.08 -6.65 14.79
C MET A 198 -6.15 -6.38 15.85
N GLN A 199 -5.70 -5.87 16.99
CA GLN A 199 -6.58 -5.40 18.07
C GLN A 199 -7.16 -4.02 17.75
#